data_62a1108a709c99ab92bb51fb51bc6b42
#
_entry.id   62a1108a709c99ab92bb51fb51bc6b42
#
_cell.length_a   1.000
_cell.length_b   1.000
_cell.length_c   1.000
_cell.angle_alpha   90.00
_cell.angle_beta   90.00
_cell.angle_gamma   90.00
#
_symmetry.space_group_name_H-M   'P 1'
#
loop_
_entity.id
_entity.type
_entity.pdbx_description
1 polymer ?
#
loop_
_entity_poly.entity_id
_entity_poly.type
_entity_poly.pdbx_seq_one_letter_code
_entity_poly.pdbx_strand_id
1 'polypeptide(L)'
;MTGIPRPRLPKPGYFSDAKPAFLELIDPRGLRVLDLGCGGGHNGALLKRAGAREVVGVELHAGAAAQARKRLDAVVQGDLAHLDLSQLGDEPFDAILASDVFEHLAEPEAVLARALTRLRPGGVVVVSLPNVAHVVVFANLLMKRWPRRSSGIFDRTHLRFFAKRDMVRLLEGAGLHVLRVEPYFTRYAVIRAACLVLSLYVFRDFWARQFLLLAEKPR
;
A
#
# COMPACT_ATOMS: atom_id res chain seq x y z
N MET A 1 31.21 15.60 -4.18
CA MET A 1 30.53 14.32 -3.90
C MET A 1 29.64 14.52 -2.69
N THR A 2 28.40 14.94 -2.88
CA THR A 2 27.42 15.15 -1.81
C THR A 2 26.71 13.83 -1.58
N GLY A 3 27.14 13.12 -0.52
CA GLY A 3 26.50 11.86 -0.13
C GLY A 3 25.03 12.07 0.24
N ILE A 4 24.14 11.49 -0.54
CA ILE A 4 22.72 11.37 -0.18
C ILE A 4 22.66 10.64 1.16
N PRO A 5 22.08 11.23 2.21
CA PRO A 5 22.00 10.57 3.51
C PRO A 5 21.17 9.31 3.38
N ARG A 6 21.75 8.16 3.73
CA ARG A 6 21.03 6.87 3.75
C ARG A 6 19.79 7.02 4.63
N PRO A 7 18.61 6.59 4.17
CA PRO A 7 17.39 6.63 4.98
C PRO A 7 17.63 5.84 6.27
N ARG A 8 17.34 6.47 7.42
CA ARG A 8 17.44 5.79 8.72
C ARG A 8 16.45 4.62 8.74
N LEU A 9 16.91 3.46 9.22
CA LEU A 9 16.06 2.28 9.38
C LEU A 9 14.77 2.63 10.14
N PRO A 10 13.60 2.13 9.69
CA PRO A 10 12.33 2.30 10.39
C PRO A 10 12.41 1.70 11.80
N LYS A 11 11.58 2.21 12.71
CA LYS A 11 11.53 1.71 14.09
C LYS A 11 11.08 0.24 14.12
N PRO A 12 11.48 -0.55 15.16
CA PRO A 12 10.89 -1.86 15.41
C PRO A 12 9.37 -1.77 15.43
N GLY A 13 8.69 -2.67 14.71
CA GLY A 13 7.23 -2.67 14.58
C GLY A 13 6.65 -1.89 13.39
N TYR A 14 7.45 -1.13 12.64
CA TYR A 14 6.99 -0.40 11.45
C TYR A 14 6.38 -1.33 10.37
N PHE A 15 6.88 -2.54 10.26
CA PHE A 15 6.47 -3.56 9.27
C PHE A 15 5.58 -4.66 9.86
N SER A 16 4.96 -4.47 11.04
CA SER A 16 4.36 -5.56 11.81
C SER A 16 2.85 -5.68 11.69
N ASP A 17 2.15 -4.73 11.05
CA ASP A 17 0.69 -4.70 11.05
C ASP A 17 0.10 -5.23 9.73
N ALA A 18 -0.57 -6.39 9.82
CA ALA A 18 -1.44 -6.86 8.74
C ALA A 18 -2.74 -6.04 8.70
N LYS A 19 -3.28 -5.82 7.50
CA LYS A 19 -4.57 -5.15 7.28
C LYS A 19 -5.65 -6.17 6.88
N PRO A 20 -6.44 -6.71 7.84
CA PRO A 20 -7.51 -7.66 7.52
C PRO A 20 -8.53 -7.13 6.52
N ALA A 21 -8.70 -5.81 6.43
CA ALA A 21 -9.58 -5.17 5.47
C ALA A 21 -9.24 -5.46 4.00
N PHE A 22 -8.04 -5.94 3.68
CA PHE A 22 -7.73 -6.42 2.33
C PHE A 22 -8.58 -7.64 1.93
N LEU A 23 -8.95 -8.50 2.88
CA LEU A 23 -9.82 -9.66 2.63
C LEU A 23 -11.29 -9.26 2.34
N GLU A 24 -11.67 -8.01 2.63
CA GLU A 24 -12.98 -7.47 2.24
C GLU A 24 -13.00 -6.98 0.79
N LEU A 25 -11.81 -6.76 0.21
CA LEU A 25 -11.66 -6.31 -1.18
C LEU A 25 -11.41 -7.47 -2.15
N ILE A 26 -10.70 -8.50 -1.71
CA ILE A 26 -10.27 -9.62 -2.56
C ILE A 26 -10.44 -10.95 -1.82
N ASP A 27 -10.96 -11.96 -2.51
CA ASP A 27 -10.88 -13.36 -2.09
C ASP A 27 -9.56 -13.94 -2.62
N PRO A 28 -8.58 -14.22 -1.77
CA PRO A 28 -7.26 -14.67 -2.23
C PRO A 28 -7.19 -16.16 -2.57
N ARG A 29 -8.26 -16.94 -2.40
CA ARG A 29 -8.25 -18.40 -2.59
C ARG A 29 -7.78 -18.79 -3.99
N GLY A 30 -6.72 -19.60 -4.03
CA GLY A 30 -6.12 -20.09 -5.25
C GLY A 30 -5.30 -19.07 -6.05
N LEU A 31 -5.22 -17.81 -5.61
CA LEU A 31 -4.51 -16.76 -6.32
C LEU A 31 -3.00 -16.82 -6.09
N ARG A 32 -2.23 -16.50 -7.12
CA ARG A 32 -0.81 -16.15 -7.06
C ARG A 32 -0.70 -14.63 -6.88
N VAL A 33 -0.11 -14.18 -5.77
CA VAL A 33 -0.09 -12.77 -5.36
C VAL A 33 1.33 -12.22 -5.30
N LEU A 34 1.54 -11.03 -5.89
CA LEU A 34 2.76 -10.24 -5.75
C LEU A 34 2.54 -9.17 -4.66
N ASP A 35 3.31 -9.22 -3.59
CA ASP A 35 3.26 -8.24 -2.49
C ASP A 35 4.44 -7.25 -2.63
N LEU A 36 4.17 -6.08 -3.20
CA LEU A 36 5.15 -5.01 -3.41
C LEU A 36 5.42 -4.30 -2.09
N GLY A 37 6.70 -4.18 -1.70
CA GLY A 37 7.07 -3.61 -0.42
C GLY A 37 6.51 -4.41 0.75
N CYS A 38 6.67 -5.74 0.71
CA CYS A 38 5.99 -6.65 1.63
C CYS A 38 6.38 -6.49 3.11
N GLY A 39 7.40 -5.67 3.42
CA GLY A 39 7.89 -5.47 4.79
C GLY A 39 8.29 -6.80 5.44
N GLY A 40 7.77 -7.06 6.64
CA GLY A 40 7.95 -8.33 7.34
C GLY A 40 7.06 -9.48 6.83
N GLY A 41 6.30 -9.29 5.75
CA GLY A 41 5.44 -10.31 5.14
C GLY A 41 4.11 -10.54 5.86
N HIS A 42 3.62 -9.59 6.66
CA HIS A 42 2.41 -9.79 7.48
C HIS A 42 1.12 -9.81 6.66
N ASN A 43 1.00 -8.92 5.64
CA ASN A 43 -0.14 -8.92 4.73
C ASN A 43 -0.15 -10.17 3.86
N GLY A 44 0.99 -10.53 3.27
CA GLY A 44 1.11 -11.76 2.48
C GLY A 44 0.81 -13.02 3.30
N ALA A 45 1.25 -13.09 4.56
CA ALA A 45 0.89 -14.20 5.46
C ALA A 45 -0.62 -14.23 5.78
N LEU A 46 -1.28 -13.07 5.84
CA LEU A 46 -2.73 -13.01 5.97
C LEU A 46 -3.43 -13.60 4.73
N LEU A 47 -2.98 -13.23 3.53
CA LEU A 47 -3.52 -13.77 2.28
C LEU A 47 -3.28 -15.29 2.17
N LYS A 48 -2.09 -15.79 2.55
CA LYS A 48 -1.81 -17.23 2.59
C LYS A 48 -2.76 -17.98 3.50
N ARG A 49 -2.99 -17.49 4.74
CA ARG A 49 -3.95 -18.09 5.65
C ARG A 49 -5.38 -18.08 5.11
N ALA A 50 -5.71 -17.10 4.27
CA ALA A 50 -7.01 -17.03 3.61
C ALA A 50 -7.09 -17.85 2.31
N GLY A 51 -6.04 -18.61 1.96
CA GLY A 51 -6.06 -19.58 0.87
C GLY A 51 -5.34 -19.15 -0.41
N ALA A 52 -4.53 -18.08 -0.40
CA ALA A 52 -3.68 -17.76 -1.54
C ALA A 52 -2.78 -18.96 -1.89
N ARG A 53 -2.69 -19.29 -3.19
CA ARG A 53 -1.88 -20.41 -3.69
C ARG A 53 -0.39 -20.15 -3.47
N GLU A 54 0.03 -18.92 -3.76
CA GLU A 54 1.41 -18.48 -3.64
C GLU A 54 1.45 -16.98 -3.36
N VAL A 55 2.37 -16.54 -2.50
CA VAL A 55 2.65 -15.12 -2.26
C VAL A 55 4.14 -14.87 -2.43
N VAL A 56 4.49 -14.07 -3.44
CA VAL A 56 5.86 -13.60 -3.71
C VAL A 56 5.99 -12.15 -3.23
N GLY A 57 6.92 -11.89 -2.33
CA GLY A 57 7.17 -10.55 -1.80
C GLY A 57 8.37 -9.87 -2.46
N VAL A 58 8.32 -8.54 -2.57
CA VAL A 58 9.48 -7.71 -2.87
C VAL A 58 9.71 -6.76 -1.70
N GLU A 59 10.94 -6.67 -1.19
CA GLU A 59 11.27 -5.81 -0.06
C GLU A 59 12.69 -5.22 -0.20
N LEU A 60 12.81 -3.91 0.04
CA LEU A 60 14.08 -3.19 -0.05
C LEU A 60 15.00 -3.50 1.13
N HIS A 61 14.44 -3.56 2.35
CA HIS A 61 15.20 -3.68 3.59
C HIS A 61 15.55 -5.13 3.91
N ALA A 62 16.83 -5.47 3.94
CA ALA A 62 17.33 -6.83 4.17
C ALA A 62 16.73 -7.49 5.45
N GLY A 63 16.62 -6.71 6.54
CA GLY A 63 16.08 -7.20 7.81
C GLY A 63 14.59 -7.55 7.73
N ALA A 64 13.80 -6.75 7.00
CA ALA A 64 12.38 -7.01 6.76
C ALA A 64 12.21 -8.19 5.79
N ALA A 65 12.97 -8.22 4.70
CA ALA A 65 12.98 -9.33 3.75
C ALA A 65 13.32 -10.67 4.42
N ALA A 66 14.27 -10.69 5.35
CA ALA A 66 14.61 -11.89 6.12
C ALA A 66 13.45 -12.37 7.02
N GLN A 67 12.64 -11.45 7.54
CA GLN A 67 11.42 -11.80 8.28
C GLN A 67 10.33 -12.30 7.34
N ALA A 68 10.15 -11.64 6.19
CA ALA A 68 9.16 -12.02 5.18
C ALA A 68 9.40 -13.43 4.63
N ARG A 69 10.67 -13.83 4.41
CA ARG A 69 11.04 -15.20 3.98
C ARG A 69 10.56 -16.32 4.92
N LYS A 70 10.27 -15.98 6.17
CA LYS A 70 9.70 -16.96 7.13
C LYS A 70 8.18 -17.13 6.98
N ARG A 71 7.53 -16.30 6.18
CA ARG A 71 6.07 -16.19 6.08
C ARG A 71 5.53 -16.40 4.67
N LEU A 72 6.31 -15.95 3.68
CA LEU A 72 5.93 -15.97 2.27
C LEU A 72 6.60 -17.13 1.55
N ASP A 73 6.11 -17.47 0.36
CA ASP A 73 6.65 -18.56 -0.45
C ASP A 73 7.99 -18.18 -1.08
N ALA A 74 8.10 -16.92 -1.55
CA ALA A 74 9.35 -16.36 -2.04
C ALA A 74 9.46 -14.88 -1.67
N VAL A 75 10.69 -14.39 -1.51
CA VAL A 75 10.95 -12.96 -1.29
C VAL A 75 12.20 -12.55 -2.05
N VAL A 76 12.01 -11.61 -2.97
CA VAL A 76 13.09 -10.92 -3.69
C VAL A 76 13.47 -9.68 -2.90
N GLN A 77 14.73 -9.57 -2.53
CA GLN A 77 15.25 -8.34 -1.93
C GLN A 77 15.71 -7.40 -3.03
N GLY A 78 15.08 -6.23 -3.13
CA GLY A 78 15.46 -5.24 -4.13
C GLY A 78 14.64 -3.96 -4.05
N ASP A 79 15.13 -2.95 -4.75
CA ASP A 79 14.45 -1.69 -4.94
C ASP A 79 13.42 -1.82 -6.07
N LEU A 80 12.16 -1.57 -5.77
CA LEU A 80 11.07 -1.63 -6.75
C LEU A 80 11.30 -0.74 -7.98
N ALA A 81 12.03 0.37 -7.83
CA ALA A 81 12.35 1.26 -8.95
C ALA A 81 13.31 0.62 -9.97
N HIS A 82 14.19 -0.29 -9.51
CA HIS A 82 15.28 -0.86 -10.31
C HIS A 82 15.25 -2.39 -10.40
N LEU A 83 14.29 -3.04 -9.74
CA LEU A 83 14.19 -4.50 -9.69
C LEU A 83 14.10 -5.10 -11.10
N ASP A 84 14.92 -6.11 -11.35
CA ASP A 84 14.71 -6.99 -12.49
C ASP A 84 13.52 -7.93 -12.23
N LEU A 85 12.45 -7.72 -13.00
CA LEU A 85 11.20 -8.47 -12.84
C LEU A 85 11.31 -9.95 -13.22
N SER A 86 12.39 -10.38 -13.91
CA SER A 86 12.65 -11.79 -14.20
C SER A 86 12.84 -12.62 -12.93
N GLN A 87 13.32 -11.99 -11.85
CA GLN A 87 13.48 -12.61 -10.54
C GLN A 87 12.17 -13.03 -9.87
N LEU A 88 11.03 -12.56 -10.38
CA LEU A 88 9.69 -12.92 -9.88
C LEU A 88 9.13 -14.22 -10.47
N GLY A 89 9.93 -14.92 -11.32
CA GLY A 89 9.50 -16.10 -12.06
C GLY A 89 8.71 -15.74 -13.32
N ASP A 90 8.38 -16.73 -14.14
CA ASP A 90 7.76 -16.52 -15.47
C ASP A 90 6.23 -16.50 -15.41
N GLU A 91 5.63 -17.20 -14.46
CA GLU A 91 4.18 -17.25 -14.31
C GLU A 91 3.60 -15.87 -13.93
N PRO A 92 2.55 -15.38 -14.61
CA PRO A 92 1.92 -14.12 -14.25
C PRO A 92 1.20 -14.23 -12.92
N PHE A 93 1.04 -13.08 -12.25
CA PHE A 93 0.28 -12.96 -11.01
C PHE A 93 -1.21 -12.75 -11.30
N ASP A 94 -2.06 -13.28 -10.41
CA ASP A 94 -3.49 -13.03 -10.39
C ASP A 94 -3.83 -11.71 -9.69
N ALA A 95 -3.03 -11.35 -8.69
CA ALA A 95 -3.21 -10.13 -7.92
C ALA A 95 -1.87 -9.48 -7.56
N ILE A 96 -1.88 -8.14 -7.47
CA ILE A 96 -0.79 -7.34 -6.92
C ILE A 96 -1.32 -6.65 -5.67
N LEU A 97 -0.59 -6.75 -4.57
CA LEU A 97 -0.81 -5.99 -3.34
C LEU A 97 0.28 -4.92 -3.20
N ALA A 98 -0.10 -3.68 -2.90
CA ALA A 98 0.81 -2.58 -2.56
C ALA A 98 0.26 -1.85 -1.32
N SER A 99 0.76 -2.21 -0.14
CA SER A 99 0.30 -1.65 1.12
C SER A 99 1.25 -0.59 1.63
N ASP A 100 0.87 0.68 1.53
CA ASP A 100 1.67 1.84 1.96
C ASP A 100 3.07 1.84 1.29
N VAL A 101 3.08 1.82 -0.04
CA VAL A 101 4.30 1.72 -0.86
C VAL A 101 4.48 2.92 -1.76
N PHE A 102 3.46 3.30 -2.53
CA PHE A 102 3.58 4.30 -3.58
C PHE A 102 3.91 5.70 -3.05
N GLU A 103 3.54 6.03 -1.83
CA GLU A 103 3.93 7.28 -1.18
C GLU A 103 5.44 7.39 -0.89
N HIS A 104 6.15 6.28 -0.86
CA HIS A 104 7.59 6.21 -0.64
C HIS A 104 8.42 6.24 -1.93
N LEU A 105 7.77 6.15 -3.09
CA LEU A 105 8.43 6.10 -4.39
C LEU A 105 8.54 7.49 -5.01
N ALA A 106 9.67 7.75 -5.67
CA ALA A 106 9.86 8.97 -6.44
C ALA A 106 8.97 8.98 -7.70
N GLU A 107 8.83 7.81 -8.35
CA GLU A 107 8.06 7.61 -9.58
C GLU A 107 7.10 6.42 -9.42
N PRO A 108 6.01 6.56 -8.64
CA PRO A 108 5.08 5.47 -8.37
C PRO A 108 4.38 4.97 -9.65
N GLU A 109 4.13 5.85 -10.63
CA GLU A 109 3.54 5.52 -11.92
C GLU A 109 4.40 4.52 -12.71
N ALA A 110 5.71 4.77 -12.75
CA ALA A 110 6.66 3.91 -13.45
C ALA A 110 6.77 2.52 -12.80
N VAL A 111 6.79 2.48 -11.46
CA VAL A 111 6.82 1.21 -10.71
C VAL A 111 5.52 0.42 -10.92
N LEU A 112 4.36 1.10 -10.87
CA LEU A 112 3.08 0.47 -11.12
C LEU A 112 3.01 -0.09 -12.54
N ALA A 113 3.37 0.69 -13.56
CA ALA A 113 3.35 0.25 -14.96
C ALA A 113 4.22 -1.00 -15.17
N ARG A 114 5.42 -1.03 -14.58
CA ARG A 114 6.31 -2.21 -14.62
C ARG A 114 5.69 -3.41 -13.91
N ALA A 115 5.13 -3.23 -12.72
CA ALA A 115 4.48 -4.32 -11.98
C ALA A 115 3.31 -4.91 -12.78
N LEU A 116 2.54 -4.07 -13.49
CA LEU A 116 1.42 -4.51 -14.34
C LEU A 116 1.84 -5.39 -15.53
N THR A 117 3.11 -5.37 -15.95
CA THR A 117 3.59 -6.33 -16.96
C THR A 117 3.59 -7.76 -16.43
N ARG A 118 3.61 -7.93 -15.11
CA ARG A 118 3.60 -9.24 -14.43
C ARG A 118 2.20 -9.68 -14.01
N LEU A 119 1.19 -8.82 -14.15
CA LEU A 119 -0.21 -9.10 -13.84
C LEU A 119 -0.93 -9.63 -15.08
N ARG A 120 -1.64 -10.75 -14.97
CA ARG A 120 -2.45 -11.28 -16.08
C ARG A 120 -3.59 -10.31 -16.48
N PRO A 121 -4.09 -10.39 -17.71
CA PRO A 121 -5.36 -9.73 -18.07
C PRO A 121 -6.49 -10.19 -17.15
N GLY A 122 -7.34 -9.28 -16.70
CA GLY A 122 -8.38 -9.54 -15.70
C GLY A 122 -7.84 -9.80 -14.28
N GLY A 123 -6.55 -9.60 -14.05
CA GLY A 123 -5.95 -9.62 -12.71
C GLY A 123 -6.23 -8.33 -11.95
N VAL A 124 -6.09 -8.36 -10.63
CA VAL A 124 -6.47 -7.24 -9.76
C VAL A 124 -5.28 -6.61 -9.04
N VAL A 125 -5.41 -5.33 -8.73
CA VAL A 125 -4.45 -4.57 -7.92
C VAL A 125 -5.17 -4.08 -6.67
N VAL A 126 -4.59 -4.37 -5.50
CA VAL A 126 -5.09 -3.89 -4.20
C VAL A 126 -4.05 -2.96 -3.61
N VAL A 127 -4.45 -1.73 -3.32
CA VAL A 127 -3.55 -0.68 -2.84
C VAL A 127 -4.09 -0.08 -1.56
N SER A 128 -3.20 0.28 -0.63
CA SER A 128 -3.53 1.23 0.43
C SER A 128 -2.60 2.42 0.39
N LEU A 129 -3.15 3.62 0.60
CA LEU A 129 -2.40 4.88 0.62
C LEU A 129 -2.90 5.81 1.72
N PRO A 130 -2.00 6.55 2.40
CA PRO A 130 -2.36 7.58 3.36
C PRO A 130 -3.13 8.72 2.69
N ASN A 131 -4.16 9.21 3.37
CA ASN A 131 -4.98 10.32 2.88
C ASN A 131 -4.44 11.68 3.37
N VAL A 132 -3.83 12.45 2.49
CA VAL A 132 -3.35 13.80 2.82
C VAL A 132 -4.51 14.78 3.11
N ALA A 133 -5.72 14.49 2.63
CA ALA A 133 -6.92 15.29 2.94
C ALA A 133 -7.56 14.95 4.30
N HIS A 134 -6.88 14.20 5.16
CA HIS A 134 -7.37 13.89 6.51
C HIS A 134 -7.43 15.15 7.39
N VAL A 135 -8.46 15.27 8.22
CA VAL A 135 -8.70 16.44 9.12
C VAL A 135 -7.47 16.86 9.93
N VAL A 136 -6.65 15.91 10.38
CA VAL A 136 -5.41 16.20 11.13
C VAL A 136 -4.41 16.99 10.29
N VAL A 137 -4.37 16.80 8.96
CA VAL A 137 -3.51 17.56 8.05
C VAL A 137 -3.99 19.01 8.02
N PHE A 138 -5.29 19.24 7.80
CA PHE A 138 -5.88 20.59 7.83
C PHE A 138 -5.62 21.31 9.15
N ALA A 139 -5.84 20.64 10.28
CA ALA A 139 -5.58 21.21 11.60
C ALA A 139 -4.12 21.65 11.78
N ASN A 140 -3.16 20.84 11.31
CA ASN A 140 -1.76 21.21 11.38
C ASN A 140 -1.41 22.38 10.42
N LEU A 141 -1.98 22.40 9.21
CA LEU A 141 -1.76 23.50 8.26
C LEU A 141 -2.35 24.82 8.76
N LEU A 142 -3.53 24.81 9.37
CA LEU A 142 -4.10 25.99 10.03
C LEU A 142 -3.21 26.53 11.15
N MET A 143 -2.51 25.64 11.86
CA MET A 143 -1.48 26.00 12.85
C MET A 143 -0.12 26.32 12.23
N LYS A 144 -0.03 26.43 10.89
CA LYS A 144 1.23 26.66 10.14
C LYS A 144 2.32 25.61 10.44
N ARG A 145 1.92 24.33 10.61
CA ARG A 145 2.82 23.23 10.95
C ARG A 145 2.78 22.11 9.91
N TRP A 146 3.94 21.52 9.63
CA TRP A 146 4.09 20.26 8.92
C TRP A 146 4.97 19.33 9.75
N PRO A 147 4.43 18.57 10.71
CA PRO A 147 5.23 17.73 11.59
C PRO A 147 5.84 16.57 10.80
N ARG A 148 7.17 16.39 10.92
CA ARG A 148 7.86 15.23 10.34
C ARG A 148 7.96 14.13 11.40
N ARG A 149 7.20 13.06 11.22
CA ARG A 149 7.11 11.93 12.16
C ARG A 149 7.86 10.71 11.62
N SER A 150 7.90 9.65 12.41
CA SER A 150 8.49 8.36 12.02
C SER A 150 7.46 7.35 11.50
N SER A 151 6.18 7.74 11.41
CA SER A 151 5.09 6.90 10.91
C SER A 151 3.81 7.72 10.67
N GLY A 152 2.86 7.14 9.91
CA GLY A 152 1.55 7.73 9.62
C GLY A 152 1.60 8.81 8.54
N ILE A 153 0.54 9.61 8.39
CA ILE A 153 0.39 10.59 7.30
C ILE A 153 1.59 11.55 7.18
N PHE A 154 2.20 11.91 8.31
CA PHE A 154 3.35 12.82 8.36
C PHE A 154 4.69 12.07 8.39
N ASP A 155 4.74 10.83 7.92
CA ASP A 155 6.01 10.10 7.87
C ASP A 155 7.02 10.87 7.01
N ARG A 156 8.23 11.02 7.57
CA ARG A 156 9.32 11.77 6.91
C ARG A 156 9.88 11.07 5.68
N THR A 157 9.51 9.80 5.46
CA THR A 157 9.92 9.02 4.30
C THR A 157 8.93 9.12 3.14
N HIS A 158 7.76 9.76 3.34
CA HIS A 158 6.83 10.01 2.26
C HIS A 158 7.40 11.04 1.29
N LEU A 159 7.50 10.66 0.03
CA LEU A 159 7.92 11.50 -1.10
C LEU A 159 6.72 12.04 -1.88
N ARG A 160 5.60 11.31 -1.86
CA ARG A 160 4.36 11.64 -2.54
C ARG A 160 3.20 11.69 -1.55
N PHE A 161 2.27 12.59 -1.81
CA PHE A 161 1.08 12.81 -0.98
C PHE A 161 -0.16 12.66 -1.82
N PHE A 162 -1.08 11.80 -1.41
CA PHE A 162 -2.26 11.45 -2.18
C PHE A 162 -3.53 11.84 -1.44
N ALA A 163 -4.42 12.59 -2.10
CA ALA A 163 -5.82 12.64 -1.76
C ALA A 163 -6.55 11.50 -2.52
N LYS A 164 -7.78 11.20 -2.15
CA LYS A 164 -8.58 10.11 -2.76
C LYS A 164 -8.59 10.14 -4.31
N ARG A 165 -8.77 11.34 -4.89
CA ARG A 165 -8.82 11.50 -6.36
C ARG A 165 -7.47 11.21 -7.02
N ASP A 166 -6.37 11.53 -6.35
CA ASP A 166 -5.02 11.30 -6.88
C ASP A 166 -4.69 9.81 -6.87
N MET A 167 -5.17 9.07 -5.85
CA MET A 167 -5.04 7.62 -5.78
C MET A 167 -5.79 6.94 -6.94
N VAL A 168 -7.01 7.38 -7.22
CA VAL A 168 -7.80 6.89 -8.37
C VAL A 168 -7.07 7.20 -9.68
N ARG A 169 -6.60 8.44 -9.87
CA ARG A 169 -5.87 8.85 -11.07
C ARG A 169 -4.58 8.05 -11.29
N LEU A 170 -3.86 7.71 -10.21
CA LEU A 170 -2.66 6.87 -10.30
C LEU A 170 -2.99 5.51 -10.94
N LEU A 171 -4.07 4.87 -10.50
CA LEU A 171 -4.47 3.56 -11.00
C LEU A 171 -5.07 3.63 -12.41
N GLU A 172 -5.97 4.57 -12.66
CA GLU A 172 -6.59 4.78 -13.97
C GLU A 172 -5.57 5.23 -15.02
N GLY A 173 -4.62 6.09 -14.65
CA GLY A 173 -3.52 6.52 -15.51
C GLY A 173 -2.59 5.38 -15.94
N ALA A 174 -2.54 4.31 -15.17
CA ALA A 174 -1.83 3.08 -15.53
C ALA A 174 -2.70 2.08 -16.34
N GLY A 175 -3.91 2.47 -16.75
CA GLY A 175 -4.82 1.67 -17.56
C GLY A 175 -5.66 0.67 -16.76
N LEU A 176 -5.78 0.84 -15.44
CA LEU A 176 -6.62 0.00 -14.60
C LEU A 176 -8.04 0.57 -14.49
N HIS A 177 -9.03 -0.31 -14.28
CA HIS A 177 -10.38 0.08 -13.89
C HIS A 177 -10.54 0.01 -12.38
N VAL A 178 -10.77 1.16 -11.73
CA VAL A 178 -11.00 1.20 -10.27
C VAL A 178 -12.40 0.69 -9.97
N LEU A 179 -12.49 -0.43 -9.25
CA LEU A 179 -13.73 -1.11 -8.90
C LEU A 179 -14.29 -0.63 -7.55
N ARG A 180 -13.40 -0.42 -6.56
CA ARG A 180 -13.80 -0.04 -5.20
C ARG A 180 -12.78 0.92 -4.59
N VAL A 181 -13.29 1.85 -3.78
CA VAL A 181 -12.48 2.76 -2.96
C VAL A 181 -13.10 2.82 -1.57
N GLU A 182 -12.45 2.18 -0.61
CA GLU A 182 -12.95 2.06 0.76
C GLU A 182 -12.14 2.92 1.73
N PRO A 183 -12.79 3.77 2.52
CA PRO A 183 -12.09 4.52 3.56
C PRO A 183 -11.68 3.60 4.71
N TYR A 184 -10.41 3.67 5.09
CA TYR A 184 -9.87 2.92 6.22
C TYR A 184 -9.69 3.84 7.43
N PHE A 185 -10.37 3.48 8.52
CA PHE A 185 -10.36 4.22 9.79
C PHE A 185 -9.53 3.46 10.82
N THR A 186 -8.75 4.16 11.61
CA THR A 186 -8.07 3.55 12.76
C THR A 186 -9.05 3.17 13.88
N ARG A 187 -8.61 2.28 14.77
CA ARG A 187 -9.35 1.56 15.83
C ARG A 187 -10.25 2.39 16.79
N TYR A 188 -10.27 3.71 16.71
CA TYR A 188 -11.11 4.53 17.57
C TYR A 188 -12.57 4.53 17.10
N ALA A 189 -13.27 3.39 17.31
CA ALA A 189 -14.66 3.19 16.88
C ALA A 189 -15.64 4.23 17.46
N VAL A 190 -15.40 4.72 18.67
CA VAL A 190 -16.26 5.70 19.35
C VAL A 190 -16.14 7.08 18.69
N ILE A 191 -14.92 7.53 18.38
CA ILE A 191 -14.69 8.79 17.66
C ILE A 191 -15.27 8.70 16.24
N ARG A 192 -15.16 7.53 15.61
CA ARG A 192 -15.75 7.25 14.30
C ARG A 192 -17.28 7.42 14.31
N ALA A 193 -17.97 6.85 15.29
CA ALA A 193 -19.43 6.96 15.40
C ALA A 193 -19.89 8.41 15.65
N ALA A 194 -19.24 9.14 16.54
CA ALA A 194 -19.55 10.54 16.82
C ALA A 194 -19.29 11.44 15.61
N CYS A 195 -18.18 11.25 14.89
CA CYS A 195 -17.85 12.02 13.69
C CYS A 195 -18.77 11.71 12.50
N LEU A 196 -19.21 10.45 12.34
CA LEU A 196 -20.18 10.07 11.32
C LEU A 196 -21.56 10.69 11.54
N VAL A 197 -22.00 10.79 12.79
CA VAL A 197 -23.29 11.41 13.17
C VAL A 197 -23.25 12.94 13.05
N LEU A 198 -22.12 13.57 13.45
CA LEU A 198 -21.97 15.03 13.47
C LEU A 198 -21.59 15.63 12.13
N SER A 199 -20.97 14.87 11.22
CA SER A 199 -20.41 15.40 9.96
C SER A 199 -21.24 15.13 8.74
N LEU A 200 -22.54 14.76 8.88
CA LEU A 200 -23.33 14.41 7.70
C LEU A 200 -22.45 13.60 6.72
N TYR A 201 -22.68 12.38 6.46
CA TYR A 201 -22.00 11.42 5.59
C TYR A 201 -21.07 11.99 4.44
N VAL A 202 -21.30 13.24 4.07
CA VAL A 202 -20.58 14.05 3.06
C VAL A 202 -19.09 14.26 3.42
N PHE A 203 -18.74 14.35 4.71
CA PHE A 203 -17.37 14.59 5.15
C PHE A 203 -16.63 13.33 5.61
N ARG A 204 -17.20 12.15 5.36
CA ARG A 204 -16.61 10.84 5.74
C ARG A 204 -15.15 10.70 5.33
N ASP A 205 -14.81 11.16 4.14
CA ASP A 205 -13.49 11.01 3.56
C ASP A 205 -12.42 11.82 4.30
N PHE A 206 -12.80 12.94 4.95
CA PHE A 206 -11.89 13.74 5.79
C PHE A 206 -11.45 13.01 7.07
N TRP A 207 -12.19 12.00 7.51
CA TRP A 207 -11.87 11.20 8.68
C TRP A 207 -11.14 9.89 8.34
N ALA A 208 -11.10 9.52 7.08
CA ALA A 208 -10.37 8.36 6.61
C ALA A 208 -8.87 8.64 6.65
N ARG A 209 -8.12 7.86 7.43
CA ARG A 209 -6.65 8.00 7.49
C ARG A 209 -5.96 7.46 6.25
N GLN A 210 -6.55 6.46 5.64
CA GLN A 210 -6.09 5.81 4.41
C GLN A 210 -7.29 5.47 3.56
N PHE A 211 -7.04 5.22 2.29
CA PHE A 211 -7.99 4.54 1.42
C PHE A 211 -7.41 3.21 0.97
N LEU A 212 -8.28 2.22 0.88
CA LEU A 212 -8.01 0.94 0.25
C LEU A 212 -8.69 0.95 -1.12
N LEU A 213 -7.95 0.63 -2.15
CA LEU A 213 -8.45 0.62 -3.52
C LEU A 213 -8.31 -0.78 -4.11
N LEU A 214 -9.35 -1.20 -4.83
CA LEU A 214 -9.34 -2.37 -5.69
C LEU A 214 -9.50 -1.91 -7.13
N ALA A 215 -8.59 -2.32 -8.00
CA ALA A 215 -8.67 -2.04 -9.43
C ALA A 215 -8.39 -3.31 -10.23
N GLU A 216 -8.93 -3.40 -11.44
CA GLU A 216 -8.78 -4.53 -12.35
C GLU A 216 -8.00 -4.11 -13.61
N LYS A 217 -7.09 -4.96 -14.07
CA LYS A 217 -6.45 -4.83 -15.37
C LYS A 217 -7.43 -5.31 -16.46
N PRO A 218 -7.73 -4.49 -17.47
CA PRO A 218 -8.58 -4.91 -18.59
C PRO A 218 -8.13 -6.24 -19.21
N ARG A 219 -9.10 -6.98 -19.78
CA ARG A 219 -8.86 -8.23 -20.51
C ARG A 219 -8.25 -7.98 -21.87
#